data_15be3c4fed0a7dc44b46831a5e453ebc
#
_entry.id   15be3c4fed0a7dc44b46831a5e453ebc
#
_cell.length_a   1.000
_cell.length_b   1.000
_cell.length_c   1.000
_cell.angle_alpha   90.00
_cell.angle_beta   90.00
_cell.angle_gamma   90.00
#
_symmetry.space_group_name_H-M   'P 1'
#
loop_
_entity.id
_entity.type
_entity.pdbx_description
1 polymer ?
#
loop_
_entity_poly.entity_id
_entity_poly.type
_entity_poly.pdbx_seq_one_letter_code
_entity_poly.pdbx_strand_id
1 'polypeptide(L)'
;MWAAATLILQHPTAFRHLRWRVLEEMGERMDHWGTVDIFATLAGKAWRSGQISDARIHRWARSENRWWRRAALVCTVVLNRRTWGGEGDTARTLGVCELLVADRDDMVVKGMSWALRELIATDRRGVERFLKKHDPALAGRVRREVGNKLSTGLKNPRPR
;
A
#
# COMPACT_ATOMS: atom_id res chain seq x y z
N MET A 1 9.73 -17.36 1.85
CA MET A 1 8.61 -16.43 1.94
C MET A 1 7.78 -16.35 0.65
N TRP A 2 8.36 -16.14 -0.52
CA TRP A 2 7.66 -15.99 -1.81
C TRP A 2 6.71 -17.17 -2.11
N ALA A 3 7.24 -18.39 -2.12
CA ALA A 3 6.45 -19.59 -2.36
C ALA A 3 5.30 -19.78 -1.35
N ALA A 4 5.56 -19.54 -0.06
CA ALA A 4 4.53 -19.68 0.98
C ALA A 4 3.40 -18.67 0.79
N ALA A 5 3.68 -17.39 0.54
CA ALA A 5 2.64 -16.39 0.30
C ALA A 5 1.82 -16.71 -0.95
N THR A 6 2.47 -17.15 -2.03
CA THR A 6 1.79 -17.54 -3.27
C THR A 6 0.88 -18.75 -3.05
N LEU A 7 1.36 -19.78 -2.35
CA LEU A 7 0.57 -20.96 -2.03
C LEU A 7 -0.66 -20.61 -1.18
N ILE A 8 -0.49 -19.79 -0.14
CA ILE A 8 -1.63 -19.35 0.69
C ILE A 8 -2.66 -18.60 -0.15
N LEU A 9 -2.22 -17.72 -1.06
CA LEU A 9 -3.12 -16.96 -1.94
C LEU A 9 -3.89 -17.84 -2.92
N GLN A 10 -3.34 -18.99 -3.30
CA GLN A 10 -3.96 -19.96 -4.21
C GLN A 10 -4.89 -20.96 -3.50
N HIS A 11 -4.78 -21.10 -2.17
CA HIS A 11 -5.57 -22.04 -1.40
C HIS A 11 -6.57 -21.33 -0.47
N PRO A 12 -7.86 -21.24 -0.85
CA PRO A 12 -8.88 -20.52 -0.08
C PRO A 12 -9.00 -20.98 1.38
N THR A 13 -8.81 -22.27 1.65
CA THR A 13 -8.84 -22.80 3.03
C THR A 13 -7.64 -22.32 3.84
N ALA A 14 -6.42 -22.37 3.31
CA ALA A 14 -5.23 -21.88 3.97
C ALA A 14 -5.34 -20.36 4.23
N PHE A 15 -5.85 -19.60 3.26
CA PHE A 15 -6.10 -18.17 3.41
C PHE A 15 -7.11 -17.87 4.52
N ARG A 16 -8.23 -18.59 4.60
CA ARG A 16 -9.26 -18.39 5.66
C ARG A 16 -8.75 -18.66 7.06
N HIS A 17 -7.79 -19.57 7.22
CA HIS A 17 -7.18 -19.90 8.52
C HIS A 17 -5.90 -19.10 8.82
N LEU A 18 -5.53 -18.17 7.94
CA LEU A 18 -4.34 -17.35 8.10
C LEU A 18 -4.51 -16.43 9.32
N ARG A 19 -3.61 -16.61 10.30
CA ARG A 19 -3.61 -15.78 11.50
C ARG A 19 -2.59 -14.66 11.37
N TRP A 20 -2.89 -13.51 11.95
CA TRP A 20 -2.02 -12.35 11.91
C TRP A 20 -0.59 -12.63 12.44
N ARG A 21 -0.43 -13.54 13.41
CA ARG A 21 0.90 -13.94 13.93
C ARG A 21 1.76 -14.58 12.84
N VAL A 22 1.17 -15.49 12.06
CA VAL A 22 1.88 -16.12 10.92
C VAL A 22 2.29 -15.07 9.89
N LEU A 23 1.43 -14.09 9.62
CA LEU A 23 1.78 -12.99 8.74
C LEU A 23 2.97 -12.17 9.27
N GLU A 24 2.99 -11.84 10.56
CA GLU A 24 4.12 -11.08 11.12
C GLU A 24 5.41 -11.89 11.10
N GLU A 25 5.39 -13.18 11.41
CA GLU A 25 6.56 -14.06 11.26
C GLU A 25 7.09 -14.11 9.81
N MET A 26 6.18 -14.13 8.84
CA MET A 26 6.57 -14.02 7.42
C MET A 26 7.17 -12.64 7.12
N GLY A 27 6.60 -11.58 7.68
CA GLY A 27 7.04 -10.20 7.47
C GLY A 27 8.44 -9.91 8.01
N GLU A 28 8.88 -10.60 9.07
CA GLU A 28 10.24 -10.46 9.62
C GLU A 28 11.34 -10.82 8.60
N ARG A 29 10.99 -11.56 7.56
CA ARG A 29 11.91 -11.97 6.48
C ARG A 29 11.89 -11.04 5.27
N MET A 30 11.23 -9.89 5.36
CA MET A 30 11.23 -8.89 4.29
C MET A 30 12.56 -8.15 4.25
N ASP A 31 13.30 -8.26 3.16
CA ASP A 31 14.64 -7.70 2.97
C ASP A 31 14.76 -6.83 1.70
N HIS A 32 13.80 -6.94 0.77
CA HIS A 32 13.75 -6.12 -0.44
C HIS A 32 12.31 -5.91 -0.92
N TRP A 33 12.10 -4.96 -1.84
CA TRP A 33 10.77 -4.56 -2.31
C TRP A 33 9.93 -5.70 -2.89
N GLY A 34 10.54 -6.68 -3.56
CA GLY A 34 9.79 -7.81 -4.15
C GLY A 34 9.21 -8.73 -3.09
N THR A 35 9.94 -9.03 -1.99
CA THR A 35 9.40 -9.80 -0.86
C THR A 35 8.31 -9.03 -0.12
N VAL A 36 8.49 -7.72 0.03
CA VAL A 36 7.49 -6.84 0.65
C VAL A 36 6.20 -6.80 -0.14
N ASP A 37 6.26 -6.63 -1.46
CA ASP A 37 5.06 -6.44 -2.29
C ASP A 37 4.19 -7.71 -2.35
N ILE A 38 4.81 -8.90 -2.34
CA ILE A 38 4.08 -10.16 -2.22
C ILE A 38 3.48 -10.35 -0.85
N PHE A 39 4.27 -10.12 0.20
CA PHE A 39 3.77 -10.13 1.57
C PHE A 39 2.57 -9.19 1.72
N ALA A 40 2.70 -7.95 1.27
CA ALA A 40 1.66 -6.93 1.35
C ALA A 40 0.43 -7.29 0.51
N THR A 41 0.58 -8.02 -0.60
CA THR A 41 -0.56 -8.54 -1.36
C THR A 41 -1.37 -9.54 -0.52
N LEU A 42 -0.71 -10.47 0.15
CA LEU A 42 -1.36 -11.42 1.06
C LEU A 42 -1.99 -10.70 2.26
N ALA A 43 -1.23 -9.85 2.92
CA ALA A 43 -1.67 -9.09 4.09
C ALA A 43 -2.81 -8.11 3.77
N GLY A 44 -2.77 -7.45 2.62
CA GLY A 44 -3.83 -6.56 2.16
C GLY A 44 -5.15 -7.28 1.88
N LYS A 45 -5.09 -8.51 1.32
CA LYS A 45 -6.29 -9.36 1.19
C LYS A 45 -6.83 -9.79 2.56
N ALA A 46 -5.95 -10.17 3.49
CA ALA A 46 -6.34 -10.53 4.85
C ALA A 46 -6.92 -9.31 5.62
N TRP A 47 -6.41 -8.11 5.37
CA TRP A 47 -6.96 -6.88 5.90
C TRP A 47 -8.35 -6.56 5.32
N ARG A 48 -8.51 -6.68 4.02
CA ARG A 48 -9.81 -6.49 3.35
C ARG A 48 -10.87 -7.45 3.85
N SER A 49 -10.50 -8.70 4.15
CA SER A 49 -11.42 -9.72 4.70
C SER A 49 -11.63 -9.63 6.21
N GLY A 50 -11.04 -8.65 6.89
CA GLY A 50 -11.20 -8.47 8.35
C GLY A 50 -10.33 -9.38 9.23
N GLN A 51 -9.41 -10.16 8.65
CA GLN A 51 -8.51 -11.04 9.42
C GLN A 51 -7.38 -10.27 10.12
N ILE A 52 -7.07 -9.05 9.65
CA ILE A 52 -6.14 -8.11 10.28
C ILE A 52 -6.88 -6.80 10.55
N SER A 53 -6.62 -6.21 11.72
CA SER A 53 -7.22 -4.93 12.11
C SER A 53 -6.46 -3.73 11.52
N ASP A 54 -7.16 -2.59 11.39
CA ASP A 54 -6.55 -1.30 11.01
C ASP A 54 -5.40 -0.92 11.96
N ALA A 55 -5.58 -1.15 13.26
CA ALA A 55 -4.56 -0.85 14.27
C ALA A 55 -3.23 -1.58 13.99
N ARG A 56 -3.28 -2.78 13.43
CA ARG A 56 -2.08 -3.54 13.09
C ARG A 56 -1.35 -2.95 11.88
N ILE A 57 -2.08 -2.60 10.83
CA ILE A 57 -1.51 -1.91 9.67
C ILE A 57 -0.91 -0.56 10.08
N HIS A 58 -1.59 0.20 10.94
CA HIS A 58 -1.08 1.45 11.47
C HIS A 58 0.19 1.26 12.32
N ARG A 59 0.32 0.14 13.05
CA ARG A 59 1.56 -0.20 13.75
C ARG A 59 2.71 -0.45 12.76
N TRP A 60 2.46 -1.16 11.66
CA TRP A 60 3.47 -1.35 10.60
C TRP A 60 3.88 -0.02 9.97
N ALA A 61 2.94 0.87 9.73
CA ALA A 61 3.23 2.22 9.22
C ALA A 61 4.11 3.05 10.16
N ARG A 62 4.14 2.76 11.47
CA ARG A 62 4.99 3.44 12.46
C ARG A 62 6.28 2.68 12.79
N SER A 63 6.58 1.59 12.11
CA SER A 63 7.77 0.78 12.35
C SER A 63 9.06 1.54 11.99
N GLU A 64 10.12 1.33 12.75
CA GLU A 64 11.46 1.80 12.39
C GLU A 64 11.98 1.14 11.11
N ASN A 65 11.58 -0.12 10.87
CA ASN A 65 11.94 -0.85 9.66
C ASN A 65 11.11 -0.35 8.46
N ARG A 66 11.82 0.20 7.46
CA ARG A 66 11.23 0.72 6.21
C ARG A 66 10.37 -0.29 5.45
N TRP A 67 10.68 -1.59 5.57
CA TRP A 67 9.94 -2.62 4.85
C TRP A 67 8.53 -2.80 5.42
N TRP A 68 8.36 -2.70 6.73
CA TRP A 68 7.04 -2.67 7.34
C TRP A 68 6.25 -1.41 6.96
N ARG A 69 6.91 -0.22 6.92
CA ARG A 69 6.25 1.01 6.48
C ARG A 69 5.82 0.92 5.01
N ARG A 70 6.68 0.36 4.13
CA ARG A 70 6.31 0.08 2.75
C ARG A 70 5.16 -0.93 2.67
N ALA A 71 5.20 -2.02 3.43
CA ALA A 71 4.15 -3.04 3.45
C ALA A 71 2.79 -2.44 3.80
N ALA A 72 2.72 -1.56 4.80
CA ALA A 72 1.47 -0.87 5.16
C ALA A 72 0.87 -0.10 3.97
N LEU A 73 1.70 0.63 3.20
CA LEU A 73 1.26 1.35 2.00
C LEU A 73 0.83 0.39 0.88
N VAL A 74 1.59 -0.67 0.62
CA VAL A 74 1.27 -1.61 -0.46
C VAL A 74 0.03 -2.44 -0.13
N CYS A 75 -0.27 -2.70 1.14
CA CYS A 75 -1.54 -3.30 1.55
C CYS A 75 -2.75 -2.49 1.03
N THR A 76 -2.67 -1.16 0.99
CA THR A 76 -3.76 -0.31 0.49
C THR A 76 -4.00 -0.47 -1.01
N VAL A 77 -2.97 -0.85 -1.78
CA VAL A 77 -3.12 -1.13 -3.22
C VAL A 77 -4.14 -2.23 -3.45
N VAL A 78 -4.16 -3.26 -2.60
CA VAL A 78 -5.10 -4.38 -2.66
C VAL A 78 -6.55 -3.94 -2.43
N LEU A 79 -6.75 -2.91 -1.63
CA LEU A 79 -8.09 -2.36 -1.35
C LEU A 79 -8.68 -1.64 -2.56
N ASN A 80 -7.81 -1.08 -3.43
CA ASN A 80 -8.21 -0.19 -4.51
C ASN A 80 -8.10 -0.83 -5.91
N ARG A 81 -7.19 -1.78 -6.10
CA ARG A 81 -6.93 -2.40 -7.40
C ARG A 81 -8.03 -3.38 -7.80
N ARG A 82 -8.85 -3.03 -8.80
CA ARG A 82 -9.98 -3.85 -9.27
C ARG A 82 -9.57 -5.25 -9.73
N THR A 83 -8.44 -5.37 -10.43
CA THR A 83 -7.93 -6.69 -10.89
C THR A 83 -7.53 -7.63 -9.75
N TRP A 84 -7.41 -7.11 -8.53
CA TRP A 84 -7.15 -7.88 -7.31
C TRP A 84 -8.39 -7.96 -6.39
N GLY A 85 -9.56 -7.59 -6.92
CA GLY A 85 -10.83 -7.60 -6.21
C GLY A 85 -11.02 -6.42 -5.26
N GLY A 86 -10.27 -5.33 -5.45
CA GLY A 86 -10.43 -4.09 -4.69
C GLY A 86 -11.58 -3.26 -5.25
N GLU A 87 -12.40 -2.69 -4.38
CA GLU A 87 -13.56 -1.85 -4.73
C GLU A 87 -13.33 -0.37 -4.41
N GLY A 88 -12.22 -0.08 -3.73
CA GLY A 88 -11.87 1.25 -3.23
C GLY A 88 -12.10 1.39 -1.74
N ASP A 89 -11.10 1.90 -1.03
CA ASP A 89 -11.19 2.20 0.40
C ASP A 89 -10.37 3.47 0.68
N THR A 90 -11.03 4.61 0.51
CA THR A 90 -10.41 5.92 0.71
C THR A 90 -9.94 6.12 2.15
N ALA A 91 -10.78 5.75 3.12
CA ALA A 91 -10.50 6.01 4.53
C ALA A 91 -9.24 5.27 5.00
N ARG A 92 -9.15 3.97 4.73
CA ARG A 92 -7.98 3.16 5.08
C ARG A 92 -6.74 3.60 4.31
N THR A 93 -6.86 3.87 3.02
CA THR A 93 -5.72 4.27 2.17
C THR A 93 -5.14 5.60 2.62
N LEU A 94 -5.97 6.63 2.75
CA LEU A 94 -5.49 7.95 3.15
C LEU A 94 -5.02 7.97 4.60
N GLY A 95 -5.65 7.19 5.49
CA GLY A 95 -5.21 7.04 6.87
C GLY A 95 -3.77 6.48 6.98
N VAL A 96 -3.41 5.47 6.19
CA VAL A 96 -2.04 4.95 6.13
C VAL A 96 -1.09 5.97 5.49
N CYS A 97 -1.49 6.62 4.39
CA CYS A 97 -0.67 7.65 3.74
C CYS A 97 -0.39 8.84 4.68
N GLU A 98 -1.35 9.25 5.50
CA GLU A 98 -1.19 10.35 6.45
C GLU A 98 -0.13 10.06 7.53
N LEU A 99 -0.04 8.82 8.00
CA LEU A 99 1.00 8.38 8.95
C LEU A 99 2.42 8.47 8.38
N LEU A 100 2.56 8.43 7.06
CA LEU A 100 3.83 8.34 6.35
C LEU A 100 4.10 9.55 5.44
N VAL A 101 3.31 10.59 5.55
CA VAL A 101 3.35 11.78 4.66
C VAL A 101 4.73 12.44 4.62
N ALA A 102 5.45 12.45 5.74
CA ALA A 102 6.79 13.04 5.86
C ALA A 102 7.94 12.05 5.62
N ASP A 103 7.65 10.79 5.30
CA ASP A 103 8.68 9.78 5.07
C ASP A 103 9.55 10.13 3.84
N ARG A 104 10.87 9.87 3.96
CA ARG A 104 11.86 10.17 2.91
C ARG A 104 12.59 8.94 2.40
N ASP A 105 12.35 7.76 2.98
CA ASP A 105 12.93 6.53 2.45
C ASP A 105 12.38 6.25 1.04
N ASP A 106 13.27 6.01 0.08
CA ASP A 106 12.90 5.85 -1.33
C ASP A 106 11.91 4.71 -1.56
N MET A 107 12.00 3.62 -0.80
CA MET A 107 11.09 2.48 -0.92
C MET A 107 9.70 2.77 -0.35
N VAL A 108 9.63 3.56 0.72
CA VAL A 108 8.36 4.03 1.31
C VAL A 108 7.71 5.06 0.41
N VAL A 109 8.47 6.04 -0.09
CA VAL A 109 8.00 7.07 -1.04
C VAL A 109 7.42 6.44 -2.32
N LYS A 110 8.09 5.42 -2.88
CA LYS A 110 7.56 4.64 -4.01
C LYS A 110 6.26 3.92 -3.68
N GLY A 111 6.17 3.35 -2.47
CA GLY A 111 4.95 2.72 -1.96
C GLY A 111 3.78 3.71 -1.87
N MET A 112 4.02 4.89 -1.31
CA MET A 112 3.02 5.96 -1.21
C MET A 112 2.54 6.44 -2.57
N SER A 113 3.47 6.68 -3.50
CA SER A 113 3.10 7.04 -4.87
C SER A 113 2.22 5.97 -5.52
N TRP A 114 2.49 4.70 -5.28
CA TRP A 114 1.67 3.61 -5.81
C TRP A 114 0.29 3.58 -5.16
N ALA A 115 0.20 3.62 -3.83
CA ALA A 115 -1.05 3.62 -3.07
C ALA A 115 -2.01 4.73 -3.55
N LEU A 116 -1.52 5.97 -3.64
CA LEU A 116 -2.33 7.11 -4.07
C LEU A 116 -2.75 7.00 -5.55
N ARG A 117 -1.88 6.51 -6.43
CA ARG A 117 -2.22 6.32 -7.85
C ARG A 117 -3.29 5.25 -8.09
N GLU A 118 -3.31 4.19 -7.29
CA GLU A 118 -4.40 3.18 -7.36
C GLU A 118 -5.72 3.74 -6.84
N LEU A 119 -5.69 4.57 -5.78
CA LEU A 119 -6.89 5.20 -5.25
C LEU A 119 -7.56 6.18 -6.23
N ILE A 120 -6.81 6.80 -7.16
CA ILE A 120 -7.37 7.73 -8.17
C ILE A 120 -8.54 7.10 -8.94
N ALA A 121 -8.50 5.80 -9.20
CA ALA A 121 -9.54 5.12 -9.98
C ALA A 121 -10.91 5.07 -9.26
N THR A 122 -10.93 5.20 -7.94
CA THR A 122 -12.14 5.11 -7.11
C THR A 122 -12.48 6.43 -6.40
N ASP A 123 -11.45 7.19 -5.97
CA ASP A 123 -11.66 8.50 -5.34
C ASP A 123 -10.60 9.53 -5.77
N ARG A 124 -10.73 9.99 -7.00
CA ARG A 124 -9.87 11.06 -7.55
C ARG A 124 -9.87 12.31 -6.67
N ARG A 125 -11.06 12.77 -6.25
CA ARG A 125 -11.20 14.00 -5.44
C ARG A 125 -10.56 13.87 -4.06
N GLY A 126 -10.63 12.69 -3.45
CA GLY A 126 -9.95 12.40 -2.19
C GLY A 126 -8.44 12.53 -2.31
N VAL A 127 -7.86 11.98 -3.40
CA VAL A 127 -6.42 12.11 -3.68
C VAL A 127 -6.03 13.58 -3.94
N GLU A 128 -6.79 14.33 -4.71
CA GLU A 128 -6.54 15.76 -4.96
C GLU A 128 -6.53 16.58 -3.67
N ARG A 129 -7.53 16.37 -2.78
CA ARG A 129 -7.57 17.02 -1.46
C ARG A 129 -6.37 16.62 -0.59
N PHE A 130 -6.01 15.34 -0.59
CA PHE A 130 -4.86 14.84 0.16
C PHE A 130 -3.55 15.50 -0.29
N LEU A 131 -3.30 15.55 -1.60
CA LEU A 131 -2.12 16.23 -2.14
C LEU A 131 -2.09 17.70 -1.73
N LYS A 132 -3.20 18.43 -1.89
CA LYS A 132 -3.29 19.84 -1.51
C LYS A 132 -3.02 20.08 -0.01
N LYS A 133 -3.61 19.23 0.84
CA LYS A 133 -3.45 19.33 2.30
C LYS A 133 -2.00 19.12 2.74
N HIS A 134 -1.31 18.19 2.10
CA HIS A 134 -0.01 17.71 2.55
C HIS A 134 1.16 18.12 1.64
N ASP A 135 0.95 19.00 0.65
CA ASP A 135 1.95 19.36 -0.36
C ASP A 135 3.34 19.68 0.21
N PRO A 136 3.50 20.52 1.26
CA PRO A 136 4.82 20.84 1.79
C PRO A 136 5.53 19.64 2.44
N ALA A 137 4.76 18.68 2.97
CA ALA A 137 5.28 17.51 3.67
C ALA A 137 5.59 16.34 2.73
N LEU A 138 4.97 16.28 1.56
CA LEU A 138 5.13 15.17 0.62
C LEU A 138 6.48 15.20 -0.10
N ALA A 139 7.08 14.02 -0.29
CA ALA A 139 8.26 13.87 -1.14
C ALA A 139 7.96 14.31 -2.59
N GLY A 140 8.91 14.99 -3.25
CA GLY A 140 8.75 15.48 -4.62
C GLY A 140 8.37 14.40 -5.64
N ARG A 141 8.84 13.17 -5.44
CA ARG A 141 8.44 12.02 -6.27
C ARG A 141 6.94 11.74 -6.18
N VAL A 142 6.36 11.75 -4.98
CA VAL A 142 4.92 11.51 -4.78
C VAL A 142 4.11 12.56 -5.52
N ARG A 143 4.42 13.86 -5.30
CA ARG A 143 3.76 14.98 -5.97
C ARG A 143 3.80 14.84 -7.49
N ARG A 144 4.99 14.57 -8.05
CA ARG A 144 5.18 14.42 -9.49
C ARG A 144 4.43 13.21 -10.06
N GLU A 145 4.63 12.01 -9.51
CA GLU A 145 4.06 10.79 -10.09
C GLU A 145 2.54 10.71 -9.94
N VAL A 146 2.00 11.19 -8.81
CA VAL A 146 0.54 11.25 -8.59
C VAL A 146 -0.07 12.38 -9.40
N GLY A 147 0.56 13.57 -9.45
CA GLY A 147 0.14 14.69 -10.28
C GLY A 147 0.11 14.34 -11.79
N ASN A 148 1.14 13.64 -12.28
CA ASN A 148 1.16 13.12 -13.64
C ASN A 148 -0.03 12.17 -13.91
N LYS A 149 -0.28 11.24 -12.97
CA LYS A 149 -1.40 10.30 -13.10
C LYS A 149 -2.75 11.01 -13.13
N LEU A 150 -2.90 12.05 -12.30
CA LEU A 150 -4.11 12.89 -12.29
C LEU A 150 -4.30 13.67 -13.60
N SER A 151 -3.25 14.25 -14.16
CA SER A 151 -3.35 15.11 -15.34
C SER A 151 -3.35 14.35 -16.66
N THR A 152 -2.59 13.24 -16.77
CA THR A 152 -2.34 12.55 -18.04
C THR A 152 -2.82 11.08 -18.06
N GLY A 153 -3.25 10.54 -16.92
CA GLY A 153 -3.54 9.12 -16.80
C GLY A 153 -2.29 8.23 -16.68
N LEU A 154 -1.07 8.77 -16.80
CA LEU A 154 0.20 8.03 -16.79
C LEU A 154 1.05 8.44 -15.59
N LYS A 155 1.83 7.49 -15.05
CA LYS A 155 2.81 7.77 -14.01
C LYS A 155 3.96 8.65 -14.54
N ASN A 156 4.49 8.28 -15.68
CA ASN A 156 5.60 8.94 -16.35
C ASN A 156 5.20 9.24 -17.81
N PRO A 157 4.56 10.38 -18.09
CA PRO A 157 4.25 10.79 -19.45
C PRO A 157 5.56 11.08 -20.21
N ARG A 158 5.58 10.80 -21.54
CA ARG A 158 6.69 11.22 -22.39
C ARG A 158 6.70 12.75 -22.48
N PRO A 159 7.87 13.39 -22.50
CA PRO A 159 7.96 14.80 -22.87
C PRO A 159 7.34 15.00 -24.25
N ARG A 160 6.58 16.08 -24.43
CA ARG A 160 6.12 16.51 -25.75
C ARG A 160 7.27 17.19 -26.48
#